data_cfa5c1d58279f14c1b2a456c0009a49d
#
_entry.id   cfa5c1d58279f14c1b2a456c0009a49d
#
_cell.length_a   1.000
_cell.length_b   1.000
_cell.length_c   1.000
_cell.angle_alpha   90.00
_cell.angle_beta   90.00
_cell.angle_gamma   90.00
#
_symmetry.space_group_name_H-M   'P 1'
#
loop_
_entity.id
_entity.type
_entity.pdbx_description
1 polymer ?
#
loop_
_entity_poly.entity_id
_entity_poly.type
_entity_poly.pdbx_seq_one_letter_code
_entity_poly.pdbx_strand_id
1 'polypeptide(L)'
;MTALIHLNGPPGIGKSTLAARYADRHPGTLNLDIDTLHHLIGGWRTSQGQFHDLLRPLAWAMAGTHLADGRDVILPQYVCDLTQLQIFEQVAHDADADFIEIVLLDDRDAAIERFNSRDDGSEWTRHNNELVADLGGDEFLAGMYDRLLSLLDARPDALVVRSVLGAIDGTATALDRALETVRAQG
;
A
#
# COMPACT_ATOMS: atom_id res chain seq x y z
N MET A 1 -10.77 13.63 12.43
CA MET A 1 -11.01 12.21 12.70
C MET A 1 -9.72 11.43 12.40
N THR A 2 -9.39 10.43 13.23
CA THR A 2 -8.25 9.54 13.03
C THR A 2 -8.56 8.56 11.90
N ALA A 3 -7.58 8.22 11.07
CA ALA A 3 -7.82 7.35 9.92
C ALA A 3 -6.68 6.35 9.69
N LEU A 4 -7.05 5.14 9.24
CA LEU A 4 -6.18 4.23 8.53
C LEU A 4 -6.34 4.49 7.03
N ILE A 5 -5.32 5.07 6.41
CA ILE A 5 -5.28 5.39 4.99
C ILE A 5 -4.56 4.26 4.26
N HIS A 6 -5.30 3.40 3.57
CA HIS A 6 -4.71 2.33 2.77
C HIS A 6 -4.41 2.83 1.36
N LEU A 7 -3.12 2.91 1.00
CA LEU A 7 -2.68 3.16 -0.37
C LEU A 7 -2.47 1.84 -1.09
N ASN A 8 -3.49 1.40 -1.83
CA ASN A 8 -3.42 0.22 -2.69
C ASN A 8 -2.90 0.57 -4.09
N GLY A 9 -2.56 -0.40 -4.88
CA GLY A 9 -2.09 -0.21 -6.24
C GLY A 9 -1.06 -1.25 -6.65
N PRO A 10 -0.80 -1.44 -7.95
CA PRO A 10 0.15 -2.44 -8.43
C PRO A 10 1.58 -2.18 -7.93
N PRO A 11 2.46 -3.19 -7.94
CA PRO A 11 3.87 -2.99 -7.63
C PRO A 11 4.51 -1.90 -8.51
N GLY A 12 5.43 -1.12 -7.94
CA GLY A 12 6.12 -0.05 -8.68
C GLY A 12 5.33 1.25 -8.85
N ILE A 13 4.03 1.32 -8.54
CA ILE A 13 3.16 2.49 -8.78
C ILE A 13 3.50 3.74 -7.94
N GLY A 14 4.35 3.63 -6.92
CA GLY A 14 4.79 4.76 -6.09
C GLY A 14 4.12 4.87 -4.72
N LYS A 15 3.43 3.83 -4.24
CA LYS A 15 2.77 3.81 -2.92
C LYS A 15 3.68 4.24 -1.77
N SER A 16 4.82 3.57 -1.61
CA SER A 16 5.77 3.84 -0.50
C SER A 16 6.33 5.26 -0.55
N THR A 17 6.61 5.77 -1.75
CA THR A 17 7.09 7.16 -1.92
C THR A 17 6.03 8.18 -1.50
N LEU A 18 4.77 7.95 -1.89
CA LEU A 18 3.66 8.84 -1.52
C LEU A 18 3.35 8.75 -0.02
N ALA A 19 3.38 7.55 0.56
CA ALA A 19 3.16 7.35 1.98
C ALA A 19 4.25 8.05 2.83
N ALA A 20 5.52 7.93 2.45
CA ALA A 20 6.61 8.64 3.11
C ALA A 20 6.41 10.17 3.06
N ARG A 21 6.11 10.71 1.87
CA ARG A 21 5.84 12.14 1.69
C ARG A 21 4.61 12.63 2.47
N TYR A 22 3.58 11.80 2.56
CA TYR A 22 2.40 12.12 3.36
C TYR A 22 2.77 12.19 4.85
N ALA A 23 3.43 11.17 5.38
CA ALA A 23 3.83 11.11 6.78
C ALA A 23 4.77 12.28 7.16
N ASP A 24 5.72 12.64 6.30
CA ASP A 24 6.62 13.79 6.51
C ASP A 24 5.86 15.12 6.64
N ARG A 25 4.74 15.28 5.94
CA ARG A 25 3.91 16.49 5.99
C ARG A 25 2.87 16.48 7.10
N HIS A 26 2.59 15.31 7.69
CA HIS A 26 1.61 15.10 8.77
C HIS A 26 2.29 14.49 9.99
N PRO A 27 2.97 15.32 10.83
CA PRO A 27 3.70 14.84 12.00
C PRO A 27 2.82 14.00 12.94
N GLY A 28 3.31 12.83 13.30
CA GLY A 28 2.59 11.86 14.12
C GLY A 28 1.90 10.76 13.32
N THR A 29 1.80 10.87 11.99
CA THR A 29 1.31 9.78 11.14
C THR A 29 2.31 8.63 11.10
N LEU A 30 1.86 7.41 11.34
CA LEU A 30 2.65 6.20 11.15
C LEU A 30 2.67 5.82 9.66
N ASN A 31 3.83 5.88 9.02
CA ASN A 31 4.05 5.25 7.71
C ASN A 31 4.30 3.75 7.90
N LEU A 32 3.25 2.95 7.79
CA LEU A 32 3.30 1.51 8.01
C LEU A 32 3.55 0.77 6.68
N ASP A 33 4.74 0.94 6.12
CA ASP A 33 5.19 0.13 4.98
C ASP A 33 5.63 -1.25 5.48
N ILE A 34 4.75 -2.26 5.30
CA ILE A 34 4.97 -3.63 5.79
C ILE A 34 6.24 -4.22 5.19
N ASP A 35 6.57 -3.85 3.95
CA ASP A 35 7.76 -4.34 3.28
C ASP A 35 9.05 -3.92 4.00
N THR A 36 9.05 -2.84 4.73
CA THR A 36 10.20 -2.41 5.54
C THR A 36 10.41 -3.24 6.81
N LEU A 37 9.37 -3.94 7.27
CA LEU A 37 9.42 -4.75 8.48
C LEU A 37 10.16 -6.09 8.28
N HIS A 38 10.46 -6.47 7.03
CA HIS A 38 11.13 -7.74 6.75
C HIS A 38 12.47 -7.89 7.50
N HIS A 39 13.20 -6.78 7.72
CA HIS A 39 14.45 -6.79 8.48
C HIS A 39 14.30 -7.27 9.93
N LEU A 40 13.09 -7.20 10.48
CA LEU A 40 12.79 -7.62 11.85
C LEU A 40 12.62 -9.15 11.95
N ILE A 41 12.44 -9.84 10.83
CA ILE A 41 12.20 -11.28 10.78
C ILE A 41 13.50 -12.00 10.43
N GLY A 42 13.97 -12.85 11.35
CA GLY A 42 15.13 -13.72 11.10
C GLY A 42 14.85 -14.66 9.91
N GLY A 43 15.84 -14.76 8.99
CA GLY A 43 15.74 -15.68 7.84
C GLY A 43 14.81 -15.20 6.71
N TRP A 44 14.39 -13.95 6.68
CA TRP A 44 13.46 -13.43 5.66
C TRP A 44 13.94 -13.69 4.20
N ARG A 45 15.26 -13.70 3.97
CA ARG A 45 15.85 -13.94 2.63
C ARG A 45 15.60 -15.33 2.08
N THR A 46 15.32 -16.30 2.94
CA THR A 46 15.14 -17.71 2.56
C THR A 46 13.70 -18.20 2.66
N SER A 47 12.77 -17.33 3.06
CA SER A 47 11.39 -17.70 3.39
C SER A 47 10.44 -17.83 2.20
N GLN A 48 10.92 -17.67 0.96
CA GLN A 48 10.13 -17.81 -0.28
C GLN A 48 8.76 -17.08 -0.24
N GLY A 49 8.72 -15.89 0.37
CA GLY A 49 7.51 -15.07 0.47
C GLY A 49 6.59 -15.37 1.67
N GLN A 50 6.82 -16.42 2.44
CA GLN A 50 6.00 -16.76 3.63
C GLN A 50 6.13 -15.75 4.77
N PHE A 51 7.14 -14.87 4.74
CA PHE A 51 7.35 -13.86 5.77
C PHE A 51 6.21 -12.85 5.85
N HIS A 52 5.44 -12.62 4.78
CA HIS A 52 4.26 -11.75 4.82
C HIS A 52 3.21 -12.26 5.81
N ASP A 53 3.04 -13.57 5.96
CA ASP A 53 2.10 -14.13 6.92
C ASP A 53 2.54 -13.88 8.37
N LEU A 54 3.85 -13.74 8.60
CA LEU A 54 4.40 -13.36 9.90
C LEU A 54 4.30 -11.85 10.16
N LEU A 55 4.44 -11.03 9.10
CA LEU A 55 4.45 -9.58 9.23
C LEU A 55 3.05 -8.97 9.37
N ARG A 56 2.04 -9.54 8.72
CA ARG A 56 0.68 -9.00 8.76
C ARG A 56 0.11 -8.85 10.18
N PRO A 57 0.17 -9.85 11.07
CA PRO A 57 -0.31 -9.70 12.45
C PRO A 57 0.44 -8.59 13.22
N LEU A 58 1.75 -8.42 12.96
CA LEU A 58 2.53 -7.33 13.55
C LEU A 58 2.06 -5.98 13.04
N ALA A 59 1.82 -5.87 11.73
CA ALA A 59 1.31 -4.64 11.12
C ALA A 59 -0.08 -4.28 11.66
N TRP A 60 -0.97 -5.25 11.84
CA TRP A 60 -2.31 -5.02 12.45
C TRP A 60 -2.18 -4.48 13.87
N ALA A 61 -1.31 -5.10 14.69
CA ALA A 61 -1.08 -4.65 16.07
C ALA A 61 -0.47 -3.24 16.13
N MET A 62 0.48 -2.93 15.24
CA MET A 62 1.07 -1.59 15.14
C MET A 62 0.03 -0.55 14.72
N ALA A 63 -0.78 -0.84 13.68
CA ALA A 63 -1.83 0.04 13.22
C ALA A 63 -2.86 0.30 14.34
N GLY A 64 -3.41 -0.74 14.94
CA GLY A 64 -4.41 -0.61 16.00
C GLY A 64 -3.90 0.18 17.21
N THR A 65 -2.66 -0.08 17.64
CA THR A 65 -2.06 0.65 18.78
C THR A 65 -1.90 2.14 18.45
N HIS A 66 -1.45 2.47 17.23
CA HIS A 66 -1.20 3.85 16.83
C HIS A 66 -2.50 4.64 16.61
N LEU A 67 -3.51 4.00 16.02
CA LEU A 67 -4.84 4.57 15.83
C LEU A 67 -5.53 4.84 17.18
N ALA A 68 -5.45 3.90 18.13
CA ALA A 68 -6.02 4.05 19.46
C ALA A 68 -5.41 5.23 20.26
N ASP A 69 -4.18 5.66 19.91
CA ASP A 69 -3.55 6.87 20.45
C ASP A 69 -3.99 8.17 19.71
N GLY A 70 -4.99 8.08 18.84
CA GLY A 70 -5.57 9.22 18.11
C GLY A 70 -4.72 9.74 16.95
N ARG A 71 -3.88 8.91 16.34
CA ARG A 71 -2.96 9.28 15.27
C ARG A 71 -3.21 8.49 14.00
N ASP A 72 -3.05 9.12 12.85
CA ASP A 72 -3.26 8.51 11.55
C ASP A 72 -2.20 7.42 11.25
N VAL A 73 -2.64 6.43 10.47
CA VAL A 73 -1.76 5.42 9.86
C VAL A 73 -1.91 5.51 8.34
N ILE A 74 -0.79 5.55 7.61
CA ILE A 74 -0.79 5.37 6.16
C ILE A 74 -0.10 4.05 5.82
N LEU A 75 -0.82 3.18 5.08
CA LEU A 75 -0.45 1.80 4.78
C LEU A 75 -0.25 1.62 3.27
N PRO A 76 0.98 1.72 2.74
CA PRO A 76 1.28 1.55 1.31
C PRO A 76 1.46 0.08 0.95
N GLN A 77 0.38 -0.68 0.84
CA GLN A 77 0.44 -2.12 0.59
C GLN A 77 -0.45 -2.53 -0.59
N TYR A 78 0.06 -3.40 -1.49
CA TYR A 78 -0.78 -4.09 -2.45
C TYR A 78 -1.59 -5.16 -1.73
N VAL A 79 -2.91 -5.05 -1.79
CA VAL A 79 -3.84 -6.05 -1.26
C VAL A 79 -4.93 -6.28 -2.30
N CYS A 80 -5.09 -7.53 -2.76
CA CYS A 80 -6.16 -7.94 -3.68
C CYS A 80 -7.08 -9.02 -3.08
N ASP A 81 -6.95 -9.28 -1.79
CA ASP A 81 -7.77 -10.22 -1.02
C ASP A 81 -8.73 -9.43 -0.12
N LEU A 82 -10.03 -9.59 -0.37
CA LEU A 82 -11.07 -8.88 0.37
C LEU A 82 -11.04 -9.19 1.87
N THR A 83 -10.72 -10.44 2.24
CA THR A 83 -10.62 -10.84 3.65
C THR A 83 -9.52 -10.07 4.37
N GLN A 84 -8.39 -9.86 3.71
CA GLN A 84 -7.28 -9.09 4.29
C GLN A 84 -7.63 -7.60 4.43
N LEU A 85 -8.34 -7.02 3.46
CA LEU A 85 -8.84 -5.65 3.57
C LEU A 85 -9.81 -5.52 4.74
N GLN A 86 -10.73 -6.46 4.90
CA GLN A 86 -11.69 -6.47 6.02
C GLN A 86 -11.01 -6.52 7.39
N ILE A 87 -9.84 -7.19 7.50
CA ILE A 87 -9.09 -7.16 8.75
C ILE A 87 -8.55 -5.75 9.05
N PHE A 88 -8.02 -5.04 8.04
CA PHE A 88 -7.57 -3.65 8.25
C PHE A 88 -8.73 -2.71 8.54
N GLU A 89 -9.90 -2.90 7.90
CA GLU A 89 -11.12 -2.17 8.23
C GLU A 89 -11.53 -2.40 9.69
N GLN A 90 -11.49 -3.67 10.14
CA GLN A 90 -11.83 -4.00 11.52
C GLN A 90 -10.84 -3.39 12.51
N VAL A 91 -9.52 -3.39 12.19
CA VAL A 91 -8.50 -2.75 13.03
C VAL A 91 -8.76 -1.25 13.17
N ALA A 92 -9.17 -0.57 12.10
CA ALA A 92 -9.54 0.84 12.17
C ALA A 92 -10.80 1.05 13.01
N HIS A 93 -11.85 0.28 12.76
CA HIS A 93 -13.11 0.34 13.50
C HIS A 93 -12.93 0.07 15.00
N ASP A 94 -12.13 -0.92 15.38
CA ASP A 94 -11.86 -1.26 16.79
C ASP A 94 -11.12 -0.14 17.54
N ALA A 95 -10.49 0.77 16.79
CA ALA A 95 -9.80 1.96 17.30
C ALA A 95 -10.63 3.26 17.16
N ASP A 96 -11.91 3.19 16.84
CA ASP A 96 -12.79 4.33 16.53
C ASP A 96 -12.20 5.25 15.43
N ALA A 97 -11.54 4.66 14.43
CA ALA A 97 -10.92 5.36 13.31
C ALA A 97 -11.59 5.01 11.98
N ASP A 98 -11.51 5.94 11.02
CA ASP A 98 -11.98 5.70 9.66
C ASP A 98 -11.03 4.77 8.90
N PHE A 99 -11.58 3.94 8.01
CA PHE A 99 -10.81 3.23 6.99
C PHE A 99 -11.01 3.94 5.65
N ILE A 100 -9.93 4.48 5.08
CA ILE A 100 -9.96 5.18 3.79
C ILE A 100 -9.11 4.40 2.79
N GLU A 101 -9.76 3.82 1.76
CA GLU A 101 -9.05 3.10 0.71
C GLU A 101 -8.82 4.01 -0.51
N ILE A 102 -7.55 4.16 -0.90
CA ILE A 102 -7.13 4.88 -2.10
C ILE A 102 -6.34 3.93 -2.98
N VAL A 103 -6.78 3.79 -4.22
CA VAL A 103 -6.12 2.91 -5.20
C VAL A 103 -5.38 3.78 -6.22
N LEU A 104 -4.06 3.64 -6.24
CA LEU A 104 -3.20 4.28 -7.23
C LEU A 104 -3.19 3.44 -8.50
N LEU A 105 -3.58 4.02 -9.63
CA LEU A 105 -3.57 3.36 -10.92
C LEU A 105 -2.84 4.20 -11.99
N ASP A 106 -2.26 3.50 -12.93
CA ASP A 106 -1.79 4.00 -14.22
C ASP A 106 -2.24 3.00 -15.30
N ASP A 107 -1.88 3.21 -16.55
CA ASP A 107 -2.09 2.18 -17.58
C ASP A 107 -1.29 0.92 -17.19
N ARG A 108 -1.86 -0.27 -17.48
CA ARG A 108 -1.28 -1.56 -17.06
C ARG A 108 0.17 -1.72 -17.51
N ASP A 109 0.44 -1.46 -18.79
CA ASP A 109 1.78 -1.64 -19.37
C ASP A 109 2.78 -0.63 -18.77
N ALA A 110 2.34 0.62 -18.52
CA ALA A 110 3.14 1.61 -17.83
C ALA A 110 3.46 1.22 -16.38
N ALA A 111 2.52 0.60 -15.67
CA ALA A 111 2.76 0.09 -14.31
C ALA A 111 3.80 -1.05 -14.29
N ILE A 112 3.73 -1.97 -15.26
CA ILE A 112 4.70 -3.07 -15.42
C ILE A 112 6.08 -2.52 -15.77
N GLU A 113 6.18 -1.58 -16.73
CA GLU A 113 7.44 -0.94 -17.09
C GLU A 113 8.09 -0.21 -15.90
N ARG A 114 7.29 0.47 -15.06
CA ARG A 114 7.76 1.13 -13.84
C ARG A 114 8.34 0.14 -12.83
N PHE A 115 7.72 -1.02 -12.66
CA PHE A 115 8.25 -2.06 -11.80
C PHE A 115 9.59 -2.57 -12.33
N ASN A 116 9.66 -2.89 -13.63
CA ASN A 116 10.85 -3.45 -14.27
C ASN A 116 12.03 -2.45 -14.32
N SER A 117 11.73 -1.15 -14.43
CA SER A 117 12.76 -0.09 -14.44
C SER A 117 13.22 0.33 -13.05
N ARG A 118 12.60 -0.20 -11.98
CA ARG A 118 12.95 0.16 -10.61
C ARG A 118 14.30 -0.44 -10.21
N ASP A 119 15.24 0.43 -9.92
CA ASP A 119 16.52 0.08 -9.30
C ASP A 119 16.88 1.16 -8.26
N ASP A 120 16.69 0.85 -6.99
CA ASP A 120 17.08 1.69 -5.86
C ASP A 120 18.35 1.14 -5.15
N GLY A 121 18.96 0.11 -5.72
CA GLY A 121 20.15 -0.55 -5.18
C GLY A 121 19.91 -1.36 -3.91
N SER A 122 18.67 -1.46 -3.42
CA SER A 122 18.36 -2.18 -2.19
C SER A 122 18.32 -3.71 -2.38
N GLU A 123 18.65 -4.44 -1.32
CA GLU A 123 18.48 -5.92 -1.30
C GLU A 123 17.00 -6.31 -1.47
N TRP A 124 16.10 -5.51 -0.92
CA TRP A 124 14.66 -5.74 -1.01
C TRP A 124 14.15 -5.66 -2.46
N THR A 125 14.56 -4.64 -3.19
CA THR A 125 14.19 -4.50 -4.61
C THR A 125 14.73 -5.66 -5.44
N ARG A 126 15.98 -6.08 -5.23
CA ARG A 126 16.53 -7.25 -5.92
C ARG A 126 15.76 -8.52 -5.61
N HIS A 127 15.47 -8.77 -4.32
CA HIS A 127 14.69 -9.94 -3.90
C HIS A 127 13.30 -9.97 -4.53
N ASN A 128 12.59 -8.83 -4.58
CA ASN A 128 11.28 -8.73 -5.22
C ASN A 128 11.35 -8.93 -6.73
N ASN A 129 12.37 -8.39 -7.40
CA ASN A 129 12.55 -8.59 -8.84
C ASN A 129 12.82 -10.05 -9.17
N GLU A 130 13.66 -10.75 -8.38
CA GLU A 130 13.91 -12.19 -8.52
C GLU A 130 12.62 -12.99 -8.27
N LEU A 131 11.89 -12.70 -7.21
CA LEU A 131 10.62 -13.37 -6.90
C LEU A 131 9.60 -13.20 -8.02
N VAL A 132 9.43 -11.98 -8.55
CA VAL A 132 8.51 -11.71 -9.67
C VAL A 132 8.96 -12.47 -10.92
N ALA A 133 10.26 -12.50 -11.24
CA ALA A 133 10.79 -13.26 -12.37
C ALA A 133 10.49 -14.77 -12.23
N ASP A 134 10.68 -15.34 -11.05
CA ASP A 134 10.40 -16.76 -10.75
C ASP A 134 8.89 -17.08 -10.85
N LEU A 135 8.01 -16.11 -10.57
CA LEU A 135 6.56 -16.25 -10.63
C LEU A 135 5.95 -15.99 -12.02
N GLY A 136 6.77 -15.64 -13.03
CA GLY A 136 6.33 -15.45 -14.41
C GLY A 136 6.50 -14.03 -14.96
N GLY A 137 7.23 -13.16 -14.25
CA GLY A 137 7.60 -11.83 -14.75
C GLY A 137 6.39 -10.93 -15.06
N ASP A 138 6.35 -10.41 -16.28
CA ASP A 138 5.31 -9.46 -16.72
C ASP A 138 3.90 -10.06 -16.69
N GLU A 139 3.75 -11.36 -16.97
CA GLU A 139 2.43 -12.03 -16.88
C GLU A 139 1.93 -12.08 -15.43
N PHE A 140 2.82 -12.32 -14.48
CA PHE A 140 2.48 -12.28 -13.06
C PHE A 140 2.06 -10.88 -12.62
N LEU A 141 2.80 -9.84 -13.04
CA LEU A 141 2.46 -8.44 -12.76
C LEU A 141 1.13 -8.03 -13.39
N ALA A 142 0.88 -8.45 -14.64
CA ALA A 142 -0.40 -8.22 -15.31
C ALA A 142 -1.56 -8.88 -14.54
N GLY A 143 -1.35 -10.13 -14.09
CA GLY A 143 -2.33 -10.82 -13.25
C GLY A 143 -2.57 -10.14 -11.90
N MET A 144 -1.56 -9.52 -11.28
CA MET A 144 -1.73 -8.69 -10.08
C MET A 144 -2.58 -7.45 -10.37
N TYR A 145 -2.33 -6.79 -11.49
CA TYR A 145 -3.10 -5.63 -11.93
C TYR A 145 -4.58 -5.98 -12.16
N ASP A 146 -4.85 -7.06 -12.89
CA ASP A 146 -6.22 -7.50 -13.21
C ASP A 146 -6.99 -7.92 -11.94
N ARG A 147 -6.33 -8.59 -10.98
CA ARG A 147 -6.92 -8.91 -9.67
C ARG A 147 -7.29 -7.66 -8.88
N LEU A 148 -6.47 -6.62 -8.94
CA LEU A 148 -6.77 -5.35 -8.28
C LEU A 148 -7.98 -4.67 -8.90
N LEU A 149 -8.11 -4.67 -10.23
CA LEU A 149 -9.31 -4.14 -10.90
C LEU A 149 -10.56 -4.92 -10.51
N SER A 150 -10.48 -6.25 -10.44
CA SER A 150 -11.59 -7.09 -10.01
C SER A 150 -11.99 -6.82 -8.54
N LEU A 151 -11.02 -6.49 -7.68
CA LEU A 151 -11.30 -6.08 -6.31
C LEU A 151 -12.06 -4.75 -6.27
N LEU A 152 -11.73 -3.79 -7.12
CA LEU A 152 -12.40 -2.49 -7.18
C LEU A 152 -13.91 -2.62 -7.47
N ASP A 153 -14.32 -3.63 -8.25
CA ASP A 153 -15.74 -3.89 -8.51
C ASP A 153 -16.49 -4.25 -7.20
N ALA A 154 -15.80 -4.82 -6.22
CA ALA A 154 -16.34 -5.16 -4.91
C ALA A 154 -16.11 -4.04 -3.85
N ARG A 155 -15.45 -2.95 -4.23
CA ARG A 155 -15.07 -1.82 -3.36
C ARG A 155 -15.48 -0.48 -3.96
N PRO A 156 -16.80 -0.21 -4.10
CA PRO A 156 -17.30 1.00 -4.79
C PRO A 156 -16.91 2.32 -4.09
N ASP A 157 -16.59 2.27 -2.79
CA ASP A 157 -16.21 3.42 -1.99
C ASP A 157 -14.69 3.72 -2.06
N ALA A 158 -13.90 2.83 -2.69
CA ALA A 158 -12.48 3.06 -2.89
C ALA A 158 -12.24 4.23 -3.85
N LEU A 159 -11.37 5.14 -3.46
CA LEU A 159 -11.02 6.30 -4.29
C LEU A 159 -9.89 5.93 -5.25
N VAL A 160 -10.09 6.20 -6.53
CA VAL A 160 -9.04 5.95 -7.54
C VAL A 160 -8.27 7.25 -7.82
N VAL A 161 -6.96 7.20 -7.67
CA VAL A 161 -6.05 8.30 -7.98
C VAL A 161 -5.08 7.87 -9.09
N ARG A 162 -5.04 8.63 -10.18
CA ARG A 162 -4.08 8.35 -11.26
C ARG A 162 -2.66 8.71 -10.82
N SER A 163 -1.73 7.76 -10.97
CA SER A 163 -0.32 7.92 -10.63
C SER A 163 0.55 7.79 -11.88
N VAL A 164 0.87 8.92 -12.48
CA VAL A 164 1.70 8.97 -13.71
C VAL A 164 3.19 9.02 -13.37
N LEU A 165 4.00 8.26 -14.10
CA LEU A 165 5.46 8.27 -13.96
C LEU A 165 6.02 9.70 -14.12
N GLY A 166 6.91 10.10 -13.21
CA GLY A 166 7.53 11.44 -13.21
C GLY A 166 6.63 12.56 -12.64
N ALA A 167 5.34 12.32 -12.39
CA ALA A 167 4.40 13.32 -11.87
C ALA A 167 4.06 13.14 -10.38
N ILE A 168 5.07 12.79 -9.56
CA ILE A 168 4.87 12.45 -8.14
C ILE A 168 4.21 13.60 -7.34
N ASP A 169 4.54 14.86 -7.65
CA ASP A 169 3.95 16.03 -6.96
C ASP A 169 2.48 16.22 -7.33
N GLY A 170 2.13 15.96 -8.59
CA GLY A 170 0.74 15.95 -9.06
C GLY A 170 -0.08 14.84 -8.40
N THR A 171 0.49 13.64 -8.29
CA THR A 171 -0.14 12.50 -7.60
C THR A 171 -0.31 12.78 -6.11
N ALA A 172 0.70 13.36 -5.44
CA ALA A 172 0.59 13.76 -4.04
C ALA A 172 -0.52 14.79 -3.81
N THR A 173 -0.63 15.79 -4.70
CA THR A 173 -1.71 16.79 -4.64
C THR A 173 -3.09 16.14 -4.84
N ALA A 174 -3.21 15.17 -5.75
CA ALA A 174 -4.47 14.45 -5.98
C ALA A 174 -4.84 13.57 -4.77
N LEU A 175 -3.86 12.94 -4.13
CA LEU A 175 -4.03 12.19 -2.88
C LEU A 175 -4.55 13.09 -1.76
N ASP A 176 -3.93 14.24 -1.55
CA ASP A 176 -4.35 15.20 -0.52
C ASP A 176 -5.81 15.64 -0.72
N ARG A 177 -6.19 16.00 -1.97
CA ARG A 177 -7.57 16.39 -2.30
C ARG A 177 -8.59 15.26 -2.07
N ALA A 178 -8.23 14.03 -2.40
CA ALA A 178 -9.08 12.86 -2.16
C ALA A 178 -9.34 12.70 -0.65
N LEU A 179 -8.30 12.79 0.18
CA LEU A 179 -8.40 12.71 1.63
C LEU A 179 -9.21 13.88 2.23
N GLU A 180 -8.98 15.10 1.76
CA GLU A 180 -9.76 16.28 2.19
C GLU A 180 -11.25 16.11 1.89
N THR A 181 -11.59 15.56 0.73
CA THR A 181 -12.98 15.31 0.31
C THR A 181 -13.68 14.33 1.25
N VAL A 182 -13.02 13.23 1.59
CA VAL A 182 -13.58 12.22 2.53
C VAL A 182 -13.76 12.83 3.92
N ARG A 183 -12.74 13.52 4.43
CA ARG A 183 -12.78 14.15 5.77
C ARG A 183 -13.82 15.26 5.92
N ALA A 184 -14.24 15.87 4.81
CA ALA A 184 -15.30 16.89 4.81
C ALA A 184 -16.73 16.32 4.80
N GLN A 185 -16.88 15.02 4.52
CA GLN A 185 -18.17 14.32 4.43
C GLN A 185 -18.54 13.54 5.69
N GLY A 186 -17.58 13.27 6.55
CA GLY A 186 -17.74 12.60 7.84
C GLY A 186 -17.72 13.60 9.00
#